data_c3631933416f78738e8978468a7448fa
#
_entry.id   c3631933416f78738e8978468a7448fa
#
_cell.length_a   1.000
_cell.length_b   1.000
_cell.length_c   1.000
_cell.angle_alpha   90.00
_cell.angle_beta   90.00
_cell.angle_gamma   90.00
#
_symmetry.space_group_name_H-M   'P 1'
#
loop_
_entity.id
_entity.type
_entity.pdbx_description
1 polymer ?
#
loop_
_entity_poly.entity_id
_entity_poly.type
_entity_poly.pdbx_seq_one_letter_code
_entity_poly.pdbx_strand_id
1 'polypeptide(L)'
;SLQGIKIDKSIIPNIIDEVPILMVAASFAKGETFFPNLDELRIKESDRLAVMESSLTQVGVLVKRKNNDLTVLGLGEQFYSSKLITIDSFKDHRIALSFAVMAMASQKKILIKDFDSANVSYPTFLSDIKKIINKQSKQIIVGMDGPVGSGKTSVAKYAVSKIKNSLFLDSGLLYRFLAKKHLATKNKKINEKYLIKIAKTITLKDIQSSDLHAQKINALVSIIAKIQSIRSALLPVQRNIIFNNPYQYVFASGRDINSKVAQNADLKIYIDAPIKVRAHRRFLELKKKNQNISYQEVLKSVANRDYLDKTRSNSPLIKTKDSVLINNTGRNIRSTFVKIQKFIRKVQSKKY
;
A
#
# COMPACT_ATOMS: atom_id res chain seq x y z
N SER A 1 -9.91 5.33 3.24
CA SER A 1 -9.53 6.75 3.44
C SER A 1 -10.49 7.40 4.43
N LEU A 2 -9.96 8.28 5.30
CA LEU A 2 -10.79 9.11 6.17
C LEU A 2 -11.68 10.02 5.33
N GLN A 3 -12.89 10.32 5.85
CA GLN A 3 -13.83 11.25 5.23
C GLN A 3 -14.07 12.39 6.20
N GLY A 4 -14.23 13.62 5.69
CA GLY A 4 -14.65 14.77 6.48
C GLY A 4 -16.05 14.56 7.02
N ILE A 5 -16.30 15.04 8.23
CA ILE A 5 -17.58 14.92 8.93
C ILE A 5 -17.95 16.22 9.63
N LYS A 6 -19.23 16.39 9.91
CA LYS A 6 -19.69 17.42 10.85
C LYS A 6 -19.81 16.78 12.22
N ILE A 7 -19.03 17.27 13.18
CA ILE A 7 -19.07 16.78 14.56
C ILE A 7 -20.31 17.34 15.26
N ASP A 8 -21.01 16.49 16.01
CA ASP A 8 -22.15 16.95 16.82
C ASP A 8 -21.66 17.79 17.99
N LYS A 9 -22.29 18.96 18.20
CA LYS A 9 -21.94 19.87 19.28
C LYS A 9 -22.04 19.21 20.66
N SER A 10 -22.96 18.26 20.84
CA SER A 10 -23.21 17.59 22.12
C SER A 10 -22.06 16.69 22.58
N ILE A 11 -21.20 16.20 21.65
CA ILE A 11 -20.08 15.34 22.01
C ILE A 11 -18.78 16.11 22.29
N ILE A 12 -18.70 17.37 21.87
CA ILE A 12 -17.49 18.20 22.02
C ILE A 12 -16.97 18.23 23.46
N PRO A 13 -17.78 18.46 24.50
CA PRO A 13 -17.29 18.45 25.87
C PRO A 13 -16.62 17.15 26.30
N ASN A 14 -17.08 16.02 25.78
CA ASN A 14 -16.55 14.70 26.12
C ASN A 14 -15.21 14.39 25.37
N ILE A 15 -14.93 15.09 24.28
CA ILE A 15 -13.73 14.87 23.45
C ILE A 15 -12.86 16.12 23.35
N ILE A 16 -13.08 17.12 24.16
CA ILE A 16 -12.44 18.44 24.03
C ILE A 16 -10.91 18.35 24.07
N ASP A 17 -10.37 17.47 24.88
CA ASP A 17 -8.95 17.26 25.01
C ASP A 17 -8.34 16.46 23.85
N GLU A 18 -9.14 15.68 23.12
CA GLU A 18 -8.76 14.95 21.92
C GLU A 18 -8.92 15.77 20.64
N VAL A 19 -9.58 16.94 20.69
CA VAL A 19 -9.79 17.78 19.50
C VAL A 19 -8.49 18.11 18.75
N PRO A 20 -7.35 18.42 19.38
CA PRO A 20 -6.10 18.67 18.66
C PRO A 20 -5.69 17.51 17.75
N ILE A 21 -5.71 16.28 18.27
CA ILE A 21 -5.34 15.11 17.46
C ILE A 21 -6.42 14.76 16.41
N LEU A 22 -7.68 15.03 16.69
CA LEU A 22 -8.76 14.87 15.72
C LEU A 22 -8.67 15.87 14.57
N MET A 23 -8.22 17.11 14.82
CA MET A 23 -7.90 18.08 13.76
C MET A 23 -6.73 17.61 12.87
N VAL A 24 -5.72 16.96 13.46
CA VAL A 24 -4.66 16.31 12.70
C VAL A 24 -5.24 15.18 11.84
N ALA A 25 -6.09 14.32 12.38
CA ALA A 25 -6.76 13.27 11.61
C ALA A 25 -7.63 13.86 10.48
N ALA A 26 -8.36 14.93 10.74
CA ALA A 26 -9.17 15.66 9.77
C ALA A 26 -8.33 16.19 8.60
N SER A 27 -7.08 16.61 8.86
CA SER A 27 -6.15 17.07 7.83
C SER A 27 -5.84 16.00 6.76
N PHE A 28 -5.94 14.71 7.11
CA PHE A 28 -5.76 13.58 6.21
C PHE A 28 -7.07 13.03 5.62
N ALA A 29 -8.22 13.58 6.01
CA ALA A 29 -9.51 13.20 5.48
C ALA A 29 -9.73 13.77 4.06
N LYS A 30 -10.74 13.25 3.35
CA LYS A 30 -11.26 13.87 2.12
C LYS A 30 -12.47 14.73 2.49
N GLY A 31 -12.42 16.01 2.10
CA GLY A 31 -13.49 16.95 2.38
C GLY A 31 -13.30 17.70 3.70
N GLU A 32 -14.35 18.38 4.12
CA GLU A 32 -14.33 19.26 5.29
C GLU A 32 -14.73 18.52 6.56
N THR A 33 -13.98 18.76 7.66
CA THR A 33 -14.40 18.37 9.00
C THR A 33 -14.72 19.62 9.81
N PHE A 34 -15.93 19.69 10.32
CA PHE A 34 -16.43 20.84 11.10
C PHE A 34 -16.43 20.52 12.60
N PHE A 35 -15.75 21.35 13.35
CA PHE A 35 -15.67 21.30 14.82
C PHE A 35 -16.41 22.49 15.42
N PRO A 36 -17.60 22.31 16.02
CA PRO A 36 -18.36 23.40 16.64
C PRO A 36 -17.92 23.66 18.07
N ASN A 37 -18.14 24.90 18.55
CA ASN A 37 -18.16 25.26 19.98
C ASN A 37 -16.87 24.89 20.76
N LEU A 38 -15.73 25.36 20.28
CA LEU A 38 -14.40 25.06 20.82
C LEU A 38 -13.89 26.11 21.82
N ASP A 39 -14.79 26.87 22.47
CA ASP A 39 -14.46 27.93 23.43
C ASP A 39 -13.59 27.41 24.58
N GLU A 40 -13.82 26.21 25.09
CA GLU A 40 -13.03 25.60 26.16
C GLU A 40 -11.57 25.36 25.79
N LEU A 41 -11.23 25.15 24.51
CA LEU A 41 -9.86 25.03 24.08
C LEU A 41 -9.01 26.28 24.25
N ARG A 42 -9.64 27.43 24.42
CA ARG A 42 -8.95 28.73 24.56
C ARG A 42 -8.40 28.97 25.96
N ILE A 43 -8.92 28.24 26.95
CA ILE A 43 -8.58 28.41 28.37
C ILE A 43 -7.86 27.21 28.94
N LYS A 44 -7.27 26.36 28.13
CA LYS A 44 -6.42 25.22 28.52
C LYS A 44 -5.00 25.70 28.82
N GLU A 45 -3.99 24.80 28.78
CA GLU A 45 -2.57 25.11 29.02
C GLU A 45 -2.01 26.16 28.03
N SER A 46 -2.62 26.23 26.85
CA SER A 46 -2.41 27.27 25.84
C SER A 46 -3.78 27.63 25.22
N ASP A 47 -3.87 28.71 24.43
CA ASP A 47 -5.03 28.86 23.51
C ASP A 47 -4.91 27.83 22.40
N ARG A 48 -5.28 26.58 22.74
CA ARG A 48 -5.17 25.44 21.81
C ARG A 48 -5.86 25.69 20.48
N LEU A 49 -6.98 26.43 20.48
CA LEU A 49 -7.72 26.75 19.26
C LEU A 49 -6.87 27.62 18.31
N ALA A 50 -6.29 28.69 18.83
CA ALA A 50 -5.42 29.58 18.05
C ALA A 50 -4.12 28.89 17.60
N VAL A 51 -3.51 28.09 18.49
CA VAL A 51 -2.30 27.34 18.18
C VAL A 51 -2.55 26.28 17.10
N MET A 52 -3.63 25.54 17.18
CA MET A 52 -3.99 24.54 16.16
C MET A 52 -4.28 25.20 14.81
N GLU A 53 -5.06 26.31 14.78
CA GLU A 53 -5.34 27.07 13.56
C GLU A 53 -4.05 27.52 12.87
N SER A 54 -3.16 28.18 13.60
CA SER A 54 -1.90 28.70 13.07
C SER A 54 -0.95 27.58 12.62
N SER A 55 -0.81 26.55 13.42
CA SER A 55 0.12 25.43 13.15
C SER A 55 -0.35 24.54 11.99
N LEU A 56 -1.65 24.29 11.87
CA LEU A 56 -2.22 23.57 10.71
C LEU A 56 -2.04 24.39 9.43
N THR A 57 -2.22 25.71 9.50
CA THR A 57 -1.95 26.61 8.35
C THR A 57 -0.48 26.57 7.95
N GLN A 58 0.46 26.58 8.90
CA GLN A 58 1.89 26.48 8.62
C GLN A 58 2.26 25.17 7.91
N VAL A 59 1.62 24.06 8.25
CA VAL A 59 1.84 22.78 7.54
C VAL A 59 1.08 22.66 6.23
N GLY A 60 0.38 23.73 5.81
CA GLY A 60 -0.32 23.82 4.53
C GLY A 60 -1.72 23.25 4.51
N VAL A 61 -2.33 23.02 5.68
CA VAL A 61 -3.74 22.64 5.81
C VAL A 61 -4.61 23.90 5.76
N LEU A 62 -5.64 23.90 4.95
CA LEU A 62 -6.62 24.98 4.93
C LEU A 62 -7.55 24.87 6.11
N VAL A 63 -7.62 25.94 6.90
CA VAL A 63 -8.45 26.05 8.09
C VAL A 63 -9.32 27.29 7.98
N LYS A 64 -10.61 27.15 8.28
CA LYS A 64 -11.55 28.26 8.32
C LYS A 64 -12.09 28.39 9.73
N ARG A 65 -11.88 29.52 10.38
CA ARG A 65 -12.41 29.79 11.71
C ARG A 65 -13.56 30.80 11.65
N LYS A 66 -14.61 30.53 12.42
CA LYS A 66 -15.71 31.46 12.66
C LYS A 66 -16.02 31.45 14.18
N ASN A 67 -15.66 32.52 14.87
CA ASN A 67 -15.72 32.60 16.34
C ASN A 67 -14.95 31.45 17.01
N ASN A 68 -15.64 30.56 17.69
CA ASN A 68 -15.09 29.35 18.36
C ASN A 68 -15.34 28.04 17.55
N ASP A 69 -15.86 28.16 16.34
CA ASP A 69 -16.00 27.03 15.42
C ASP A 69 -14.80 26.96 14.48
N LEU A 70 -14.36 25.76 14.12
CA LEU A 70 -13.24 25.57 13.20
C LEU A 70 -13.58 24.49 12.16
N THR A 71 -13.29 24.79 10.90
CA THR A 71 -13.39 23.84 9.80
C THR A 71 -12.01 23.51 9.28
N VAL A 72 -11.67 22.24 9.21
CA VAL A 72 -10.43 21.72 8.62
C VAL A 72 -10.74 21.14 7.26
N LEU A 73 -10.09 21.66 6.20
CA LEU A 73 -10.12 21.10 4.85
C LEU A 73 -9.05 20.04 4.72
N GLY A 74 -9.45 18.78 4.67
CA GLY A 74 -8.52 17.68 4.56
C GLY A 74 -7.88 17.59 3.17
N LEU A 75 -6.56 17.43 3.15
CA LEU A 75 -5.74 17.29 1.94
C LEU A 75 -5.69 15.86 1.39
N GLY A 76 -6.29 14.90 2.09
CA GLY A 76 -6.20 13.48 1.76
C GLY A 76 -4.75 12.97 1.80
N GLU A 77 -4.28 12.35 0.70
CA GLU A 77 -2.90 11.82 0.61
C GLU A 77 -1.88 12.87 0.05
N GLN A 78 -2.27 14.14 -0.10
CA GLN A 78 -1.46 15.15 -0.80
C GLN A 78 -0.59 16.00 0.16
N PHE A 79 0.05 15.37 1.12
CA PHE A 79 1.00 16.07 1.99
C PHE A 79 2.43 15.99 1.46
N TYR A 80 2.86 16.94 0.62
CA TYR A 80 4.25 17.02 0.14
C TYR A 80 4.84 18.40 0.43
N SER A 81 5.89 18.45 1.25
CA SER A 81 6.78 19.60 1.37
C SER A 81 8.15 19.12 1.83
N SER A 82 9.21 19.61 1.19
CA SER A 82 10.60 19.32 1.55
C SER A 82 11.17 20.30 2.59
N LYS A 83 10.48 21.42 2.86
CA LYS A 83 10.92 22.44 3.82
C LYS A 83 10.74 21.95 5.25
N LEU A 84 11.71 22.29 6.12
CA LEU A 84 11.57 22.16 7.56
C LEU A 84 10.53 23.18 8.05
N ILE A 85 9.55 22.71 8.79
CA ILE A 85 8.50 23.53 9.42
C ILE A 85 8.75 23.49 10.92
N THR A 86 8.72 24.64 11.58
CA THR A 86 8.86 24.74 13.02
C THR A 86 7.52 25.05 13.64
N ILE A 87 7.05 24.19 14.52
CA ILE A 87 5.82 24.36 15.28
C ILE A 87 6.19 24.64 16.73
N ASP A 88 5.63 25.68 17.29
CA ASP A 88 5.73 25.98 18.73
C ASP A 88 4.59 25.26 19.45
N SER A 89 4.91 24.42 20.42
CA SER A 89 3.88 23.75 21.22
C SER A 89 3.40 24.59 22.38
N PHE A 90 4.04 25.71 22.67
CA PHE A 90 3.79 26.55 23.84
C PHE A 90 3.74 25.75 25.15
N LYS A 91 4.60 24.74 25.26
CA LYS A 91 4.67 23.76 26.37
C LYS A 91 3.38 22.95 26.57
N ASP A 92 2.47 22.98 25.62
CA ASP A 92 1.24 22.18 25.66
C ASP A 92 1.51 20.77 25.09
N HIS A 93 1.35 19.78 25.94
CA HIS A 93 1.63 18.38 25.62
C HIS A 93 0.72 17.83 24.52
N ARG A 94 -0.55 18.29 24.44
CA ARG A 94 -1.49 17.82 23.40
C ARG A 94 -1.16 18.38 22.04
N ILE A 95 -0.70 19.63 21.99
CA ILE A 95 -0.16 20.24 20.76
C ILE A 95 1.09 19.50 20.32
N ALA A 96 2.06 19.30 21.23
CA ALA A 96 3.32 18.60 20.93
C ALA A 96 3.08 17.20 20.37
N LEU A 97 2.24 16.38 21.03
CA LEU A 97 1.90 15.03 20.60
C LEU A 97 1.14 15.02 19.25
N SER A 98 0.20 15.94 19.05
CA SER A 98 -0.59 16.03 17.82
C SER A 98 0.31 16.30 16.60
N PHE A 99 1.23 17.26 16.71
CA PHE A 99 2.16 17.57 15.62
C PHE A 99 3.28 16.53 15.44
N ALA A 100 3.63 15.75 16.47
CA ALA A 100 4.48 14.58 16.32
C ALA A 100 3.79 13.51 15.45
N VAL A 101 2.50 13.25 15.68
CA VAL A 101 1.71 12.35 14.82
C VAL A 101 1.56 12.92 13.42
N MET A 102 1.32 14.24 13.27
CA MET A 102 1.28 14.92 11.97
C MET A 102 2.59 14.72 11.20
N ALA A 103 3.75 14.90 11.84
CA ALA A 103 5.05 14.72 11.22
C ALA A 103 5.24 13.28 10.68
N MET A 104 4.87 12.29 11.47
CA MET A 104 4.96 10.88 11.06
C MET A 104 4.02 10.54 9.91
N ALA A 105 2.78 11.00 9.97
CA ALA A 105 1.75 10.67 8.99
C ALA A 105 1.96 11.41 7.65
N SER A 106 2.43 12.66 7.69
CA SER A 106 2.63 13.49 6.50
C SER A 106 3.98 13.31 5.81
N GLN A 107 4.94 12.62 6.45
CA GLN A 107 6.35 12.55 6.03
C GLN A 107 7.01 13.95 5.89
N LYS A 108 6.45 14.99 6.52
CA LYS A 108 7.04 16.33 6.57
C LYS A 108 8.10 16.42 7.66
N LYS A 109 9.12 17.22 7.43
CA LYS A 109 10.11 17.56 8.46
C LYS A 109 9.51 18.64 9.36
N ILE A 110 9.03 18.27 10.53
CA ILE A 110 8.47 19.18 11.53
C ILE A 110 9.39 19.17 12.75
N LEU A 111 9.89 20.35 13.11
CA LEU A 111 10.56 20.59 14.39
C LEU A 111 9.50 21.11 15.37
N ILE A 112 9.35 20.46 16.51
CA ILE A 112 8.41 20.84 17.55
C ILE A 112 9.23 21.43 18.70
N LYS A 113 9.05 22.71 18.98
CA LYS A 113 9.63 23.37 20.14
C LYS A 113 8.94 22.88 21.41
N ASP A 114 9.68 22.85 22.51
CA ASP A 114 9.22 22.44 23.82
C ASP A 114 8.54 21.06 23.86
N PHE A 115 9.02 20.13 22.99
CA PHE A 115 8.48 18.78 22.89
C PHE A 115 8.55 18.00 24.21
N ASP A 116 9.43 18.38 25.12
CA ASP A 116 9.56 17.74 26.43
C ASP A 116 8.26 17.82 27.27
N SER A 117 7.38 18.78 26.97
CA SER A 117 6.03 18.85 27.54
C SER A 117 5.20 17.59 27.32
N ALA A 118 5.46 16.85 26.22
CA ALA A 118 4.80 15.58 25.91
C ALA A 118 5.01 14.51 27.02
N ASN A 119 6.14 14.58 27.76
CA ASN A 119 6.45 13.64 28.82
C ASN A 119 5.49 13.72 30.02
N VAL A 120 4.74 14.82 30.15
CA VAL A 120 3.74 15.01 31.22
C VAL A 120 2.64 13.97 31.11
N SER A 121 2.10 13.77 29.90
CA SER A 121 0.97 12.86 29.69
C SER A 121 1.34 11.54 29.01
N TYR A 122 2.47 11.48 28.32
CA TYR A 122 2.91 10.25 27.66
C TYR A 122 4.44 10.08 27.72
N PRO A 123 5.00 9.74 28.89
CA PRO A 123 6.46 9.64 29.08
C PRO A 123 7.17 8.64 28.14
N THR A 124 6.46 7.60 27.72
CA THR A 124 7.02 6.55 26.84
C THR A 124 6.78 6.81 25.36
N PHE A 125 6.16 7.92 24.96
CA PHE A 125 5.78 8.21 23.57
C PHE A 125 6.92 7.99 22.58
N LEU A 126 8.07 8.64 22.79
CA LEU A 126 9.21 8.50 21.87
C LEU A 126 9.76 7.07 21.81
N SER A 127 9.76 6.34 22.94
CA SER A 127 10.20 4.95 22.96
C SER A 127 9.23 4.04 22.21
N ASP A 128 7.94 4.27 22.34
CA ASP A 128 6.91 3.48 21.67
C ASP A 128 6.85 3.79 20.16
N ILE A 129 7.00 5.05 19.79
CA ILE A 129 7.18 5.44 18.39
C ILE A 129 8.44 4.82 17.79
N LYS A 130 9.58 4.84 18.51
CA LYS A 130 10.80 4.15 18.05
C LYS A 130 10.58 2.65 17.87
N LYS A 131 9.83 1.98 18.74
CA LYS A 131 9.48 0.56 18.58
C LYS A 131 8.64 0.33 17.30
N ILE A 132 7.65 1.21 17.05
CA ILE A 132 6.81 1.14 15.84
C ILE A 132 7.65 1.36 14.58
N ILE A 133 8.45 2.42 14.55
CA ILE A 133 9.34 2.74 13.42
C ILE A 133 10.36 1.64 13.20
N ASN A 134 11.01 1.14 14.28
CA ASN A 134 11.99 0.05 14.18
C ASN A 134 11.35 -1.26 13.72
N LYS A 135 10.09 -1.54 14.08
CA LYS A 135 9.36 -2.69 13.56
C LYS A 135 9.11 -2.55 12.06
N GLN A 136 8.79 -1.35 11.56
CA GLN A 136 8.65 -1.06 10.12
C GLN A 136 10.00 -1.01 9.41
N SER A 137 11.05 -0.46 10.04
CA SER A 137 12.41 -0.40 9.48
C SER A 137 13.08 -1.77 9.33
N LYS A 138 12.63 -2.77 10.10
CA LYS A 138 13.10 -4.17 9.98
C LYS A 138 12.46 -4.94 8.84
N GLN A 139 11.32 -4.47 8.30
CA GLN A 139 10.66 -5.13 7.16
C GLN A 139 11.38 -4.79 5.87
N ILE A 140 11.62 -5.79 5.02
CA ILE A 140 12.16 -5.65 3.67
C ILE A 140 11.12 -6.10 2.66
N ILE A 141 10.71 -5.17 1.82
CA ILE A 141 9.72 -5.41 0.78
C ILE A 141 10.41 -5.54 -0.57
N VAL A 142 10.21 -6.69 -1.21
CA VAL A 142 10.73 -7.02 -2.52
C VAL A 142 9.59 -7.06 -3.53
N GLY A 143 9.49 -6.01 -4.34
CA GLY A 143 8.55 -5.95 -5.46
C GLY A 143 9.10 -6.65 -6.69
N MET A 144 8.29 -7.51 -7.32
CA MET A 144 8.72 -8.35 -8.45
C MET A 144 7.73 -8.24 -9.60
N ASP A 145 8.09 -7.53 -10.67
CA ASP A 145 7.32 -7.43 -11.90
C ASP A 145 7.97 -8.16 -13.07
N GLY A 146 7.22 -8.35 -14.13
CA GLY A 146 7.69 -8.95 -15.37
C GLY A 146 6.60 -9.72 -16.11
N PRO A 147 6.83 -10.13 -17.35
CA PRO A 147 5.83 -10.76 -18.22
C PRO A 147 5.44 -12.17 -17.75
N VAL A 148 4.42 -12.76 -18.39
CA VAL A 148 3.99 -14.12 -18.09
C VAL A 148 5.08 -15.14 -18.40
N GLY A 149 5.24 -16.19 -17.57
CA GLY A 149 6.28 -17.22 -17.79
C GLY A 149 7.71 -16.78 -17.49
N SER A 150 7.97 -15.55 -16.99
CA SER A 150 9.30 -15.09 -16.64
C SER A 150 9.90 -15.76 -15.40
N GLY A 151 9.09 -16.47 -14.58
CA GLY A 151 9.53 -17.19 -13.39
C GLY A 151 9.40 -16.44 -12.06
N LYS A 152 8.76 -15.25 -12.03
CA LYS A 152 8.55 -14.44 -10.81
C LYS A 152 7.97 -15.23 -9.65
N THR A 153 6.79 -15.82 -9.86
CA THR A 153 6.05 -16.57 -8.83
C THR A 153 6.86 -17.75 -8.30
N SER A 154 7.55 -18.47 -9.18
CA SER A 154 8.38 -19.62 -8.79
C SER A 154 9.57 -19.21 -7.93
N VAL A 155 10.24 -18.11 -8.32
CA VAL A 155 11.38 -17.58 -7.56
C VAL A 155 10.94 -16.97 -6.23
N ALA A 156 9.79 -16.25 -6.18
CA ALA A 156 9.24 -15.72 -4.94
C ALA A 156 8.83 -16.83 -3.96
N LYS A 157 8.15 -17.88 -4.45
CA LYS A 157 7.82 -19.05 -3.63
C LYS A 157 9.08 -19.75 -3.10
N TYR A 158 10.10 -19.89 -3.92
CA TYR A 158 11.38 -20.44 -3.50
C TYR A 158 12.09 -19.55 -2.46
N ALA A 159 12.03 -18.21 -2.64
CA ALA A 159 12.57 -17.27 -1.66
C ALA A 159 11.93 -17.45 -0.28
N VAL A 160 10.60 -17.51 -0.23
CA VAL A 160 9.84 -17.72 1.01
C VAL A 160 10.12 -19.08 1.66
N SER A 161 10.38 -20.12 0.86
CA SER A 161 10.78 -21.44 1.42
C SER A 161 12.20 -21.45 2.00
N LYS A 162 13.05 -20.46 1.68
CA LYS A 162 14.44 -20.36 2.12
C LYS A 162 14.70 -19.27 3.15
N ILE A 163 13.84 -18.26 3.21
CA ILE A 163 13.96 -17.12 4.13
C ILE A 163 12.89 -17.25 5.21
N LYS A 164 13.31 -17.45 6.46
CA LYS A 164 12.39 -17.47 7.61
C LYS A 164 11.71 -16.11 7.76
N ASN A 165 10.55 -16.11 8.41
CA ASN A 165 9.77 -14.91 8.68
C ASN A 165 9.46 -14.08 7.40
N SER A 166 8.98 -14.78 6.37
CA SER A 166 8.70 -14.18 5.06
C SER A 166 7.28 -14.46 4.57
N LEU A 167 6.71 -13.49 3.85
CA LEU A 167 5.39 -13.54 3.22
C LEU A 167 5.53 -13.46 1.71
N PHE A 168 4.72 -14.21 0.98
CA PHE A 168 4.57 -14.08 -0.47
C PHE A 168 3.15 -13.68 -0.85
N LEU A 169 3.03 -12.57 -1.60
CA LEU A 169 1.80 -12.15 -2.25
C LEU A 169 1.93 -12.26 -3.77
N ASP A 170 1.17 -13.17 -4.38
CA ASP A 170 0.90 -13.11 -5.83
C ASP A 170 -0.36 -12.27 -6.05
N SER A 171 -0.18 -11.03 -6.52
CA SER A 171 -1.31 -10.11 -6.75
C SER A 171 -2.32 -10.65 -7.77
N GLY A 172 -1.91 -11.53 -8.65
CA GLY A 172 -2.79 -12.20 -9.60
C GLY A 172 -3.85 -13.08 -8.93
N LEU A 173 -3.57 -13.60 -7.72
CA LEU A 173 -4.53 -14.43 -6.98
C LEU A 173 -5.75 -13.63 -6.51
N LEU A 174 -5.61 -12.35 -6.21
CA LEU A 174 -6.72 -11.46 -5.84
C LEU A 174 -7.72 -11.34 -7.00
N TYR A 175 -7.23 -11.12 -8.21
CA TYR A 175 -8.08 -11.06 -9.41
C TYR A 175 -8.71 -12.43 -9.73
N ARG A 176 -7.99 -13.53 -9.48
CA ARG A 176 -8.51 -14.89 -9.64
C ARG A 176 -9.63 -15.20 -8.65
N PHE A 177 -9.48 -14.74 -7.42
CA PHE A 177 -10.52 -14.87 -6.40
C PHE A 177 -11.79 -14.12 -6.81
N LEU A 178 -11.67 -12.88 -7.30
CA LEU A 178 -12.82 -12.13 -7.85
C LEU A 178 -13.46 -12.83 -9.04
N ALA A 179 -12.65 -13.40 -9.95
CA ALA A 179 -13.16 -14.19 -11.08
C ALA A 179 -13.91 -15.44 -10.62
N LYS A 180 -13.41 -16.16 -9.60
CA LYS A 180 -14.10 -17.30 -8.98
C LYS A 180 -15.43 -16.86 -8.37
N LYS A 181 -15.47 -15.75 -7.65
CA LYS A 181 -16.71 -15.21 -7.07
C LYS A 181 -17.72 -14.79 -8.14
N HIS A 182 -17.26 -14.19 -9.24
CA HIS A 182 -18.14 -13.88 -10.36
C HIS A 182 -18.75 -15.15 -10.98
N LEU A 183 -17.94 -16.19 -11.25
CA LEU A 183 -18.42 -17.46 -11.80
C LEU A 183 -19.51 -18.12 -10.92
N ALA A 184 -19.36 -17.98 -9.60
CA ALA A 184 -20.33 -18.53 -8.64
C ALA A 184 -21.72 -17.85 -8.74
N THR A 185 -21.80 -16.62 -9.26
CA THR A 185 -23.10 -15.92 -9.45
C THR A 185 -23.90 -16.42 -10.65
N LYS A 186 -23.30 -17.26 -11.51
CA LYS A 186 -23.88 -17.74 -12.79
C LYS A 186 -24.29 -16.61 -13.77
N ASN A 187 -23.99 -15.36 -13.45
CA ASN A 187 -24.29 -14.20 -14.32
C ASN A 187 -23.31 -14.12 -15.50
N LYS A 188 -23.84 -13.87 -16.71
CA LYS A 188 -23.00 -13.66 -17.90
C LYS A 188 -22.29 -12.29 -17.88
N LYS A 189 -22.93 -11.26 -17.35
CA LYS A 189 -22.37 -9.89 -17.25
C LYS A 189 -21.66 -9.69 -15.92
N ILE A 190 -20.49 -9.03 -15.95
CA ILE A 190 -19.73 -8.69 -14.75
C ILE A 190 -20.48 -7.63 -13.96
N ASN A 191 -20.82 -7.96 -12.72
CA ASN A 191 -21.37 -7.00 -11.75
C ASN A 191 -20.21 -6.33 -10.99
N GLU A 192 -19.81 -5.14 -11.45
CA GLU A 192 -18.70 -4.40 -10.85
C GLU A 192 -18.96 -4.04 -9.39
N LYS A 193 -20.18 -3.57 -9.05
CA LYS A 193 -20.53 -3.20 -7.65
C LYS A 193 -20.36 -4.37 -6.70
N TYR A 194 -20.81 -5.57 -7.11
CA TYR A 194 -20.62 -6.80 -6.33
C TYR A 194 -19.14 -7.14 -6.15
N LEU A 195 -18.35 -7.11 -7.23
CA LEU A 195 -16.93 -7.44 -7.16
C LEU A 195 -16.12 -6.42 -6.35
N ILE A 196 -16.48 -5.13 -6.41
CA ILE A 196 -15.87 -4.07 -5.59
C ILE A 196 -16.14 -4.31 -4.10
N LYS A 197 -17.37 -4.71 -3.73
CA LYS A 197 -17.71 -5.04 -2.35
C LYS A 197 -16.82 -6.20 -1.83
N ILE A 198 -16.68 -7.27 -2.63
CA ILE A 198 -15.81 -8.39 -2.29
C ILE A 198 -14.34 -7.96 -2.24
N ALA A 199 -13.86 -7.20 -3.25
CA ALA A 199 -12.48 -6.76 -3.34
C ALA A 199 -11.98 -6.07 -2.06
N LYS A 200 -12.84 -5.29 -1.40
CA LYS A 200 -12.51 -4.56 -0.16
C LYS A 200 -12.33 -5.46 1.07
N THR A 201 -12.84 -6.69 1.04
CA THR A 201 -12.85 -7.63 2.18
C THR A 201 -11.94 -8.83 2.00
N ILE A 202 -11.21 -8.92 0.88
CA ILE A 202 -10.33 -10.06 0.60
C ILE A 202 -9.19 -10.11 1.62
N THR A 203 -8.97 -11.29 2.17
CA THR A 203 -7.88 -11.60 3.10
C THR A 203 -6.84 -12.53 2.46
N LEU A 204 -5.68 -12.67 3.10
CA LEU A 204 -4.67 -13.66 2.68
C LEU A 204 -5.21 -15.09 2.68
N LYS A 205 -6.09 -15.43 3.62
CA LYS A 205 -6.71 -16.78 3.71
C LYS A 205 -7.54 -17.09 2.47
N ASP A 206 -8.29 -16.12 1.96
CA ASP A 206 -9.15 -16.28 0.78
C ASP A 206 -8.39 -16.66 -0.47
N ILE A 207 -7.16 -16.13 -0.64
CA ILE A 207 -6.33 -16.35 -1.82
C ILE A 207 -5.39 -17.56 -1.69
N GLN A 208 -5.29 -18.17 -0.52
CA GLN A 208 -4.51 -19.39 -0.30
C GLN A 208 -5.30 -20.66 -0.67
N SER A 209 -6.61 -20.56 -0.88
CA SER A 209 -7.43 -21.69 -1.31
C SER A 209 -7.02 -22.21 -2.69
N SER A 210 -6.93 -23.53 -2.82
CA SER A 210 -6.25 -24.26 -3.90
C SER A 210 -6.84 -24.12 -5.31
N ASP A 211 -8.04 -23.59 -5.44
CA ASP A 211 -8.86 -23.76 -6.67
C ASP A 211 -8.89 -22.53 -7.60
N LEU A 212 -7.91 -21.60 -7.43
CA LEU A 212 -7.86 -20.36 -8.21
C LEU A 212 -7.19 -20.50 -9.58
N HIS A 213 -6.79 -21.71 -9.99
CA HIS A 213 -6.04 -21.93 -11.23
C HIS A 213 -6.84 -22.60 -12.35
N ALA A 214 -8.16 -22.78 -12.17
CA ALA A 214 -9.03 -23.37 -13.18
C ALA A 214 -9.03 -22.56 -14.50
N GLN A 215 -9.21 -23.24 -15.64
CA GLN A 215 -9.14 -22.61 -16.96
C GLN A 215 -10.19 -21.49 -17.14
N LYS A 216 -11.44 -21.73 -16.68
CA LYS A 216 -12.53 -20.74 -16.72
C LYS A 216 -12.20 -19.47 -15.95
N ILE A 217 -11.51 -19.60 -14.79
CA ILE A 217 -11.04 -18.45 -13.99
C ILE A 217 -9.98 -17.66 -14.78
N ASN A 218 -9.02 -18.34 -15.43
CA ASN A 218 -7.94 -17.69 -16.17
C ASN A 218 -8.45 -16.78 -17.30
N ALA A 219 -9.49 -17.17 -18.01
CA ALA A 219 -10.10 -16.35 -19.06
C ALA A 219 -10.68 -15.04 -18.51
N LEU A 220 -11.39 -15.10 -17.39
CA LEU A 220 -12.04 -13.95 -16.77
C LEU A 220 -11.06 -12.98 -16.09
N VAL A 221 -9.96 -13.47 -15.56
CA VAL A 221 -8.93 -12.62 -14.91
C VAL A 221 -8.47 -11.49 -15.83
N SER A 222 -8.28 -11.77 -17.11
CA SER A 222 -7.82 -10.77 -18.08
C SER A 222 -8.85 -9.66 -18.30
N ILE A 223 -10.13 -9.97 -18.17
CA ILE A 223 -11.24 -9.02 -18.32
C ILE A 223 -11.37 -8.20 -17.04
N ILE A 224 -11.45 -8.86 -15.88
CA ILE A 224 -11.61 -8.21 -14.57
C ILE A 224 -10.42 -7.29 -14.26
N ALA A 225 -9.19 -7.69 -14.61
CA ALA A 225 -7.99 -6.90 -14.39
C ALA A 225 -7.90 -5.63 -15.26
N LYS A 226 -8.74 -5.45 -16.27
CA LYS A 226 -8.86 -4.21 -17.07
C LYS A 226 -9.80 -3.19 -16.41
N ILE A 227 -10.68 -3.62 -15.51
CA ILE A 227 -11.70 -2.76 -14.90
C ILE A 227 -11.04 -1.87 -13.84
N GLN A 228 -11.03 -0.56 -14.11
CA GLN A 228 -10.36 0.44 -13.25
C GLN A 228 -10.94 0.49 -11.85
N SER A 229 -12.25 0.45 -11.71
CA SER A 229 -12.96 0.49 -10.43
C SER A 229 -12.56 -0.69 -9.51
N ILE A 230 -12.40 -1.89 -10.06
CA ILE A 230 -11.94 -3.09 -9.35
C ILE A 230 -10.47 -2.95 -8.95
N ARG A 231 -9.62 -2.44 -9.84
CA ARG A 231 -8.21 -2.18 -9.51
C ARG A 231 -8.07 -1.19 -8.36
N SER A 232 -8.83 -0.09 -8.40
CA SER A 232 -8.84 0.92 -7.36
C SER A 232 -9.32 0.35 -6.01
N ALA A 233 -10.29 -0.57 -6.03
CA ALA A 233 -10.75 -1.25 -4.81
C ALA A 233 -9.72 -2.25 -4.25
N LEU A 234 -8.96 -2.94 -5.10
CA LEU A 234 -7.91 -3.89 -4.69
C LEU A 234 -6.63 -3.21 -4.20
N LEU A 235 -6.32 -2.00 -4.66
CA LEU A 235 -5.06 -1.34 -4.35
C LEU A 235 -4.83 -1.15 -2.84
N PRO A 236 -5.79 -0.64 -2.03
CA PRO A 236 -5.65 -0.56 -0.59
C PRO A 236 -5.43 -1.93 0.07
N VAL A 237 -6.15 -2.95 -0.40
CA VAL A 237 -6.03 -4.33 0.14
C VAL A 237 -4.65 -4.90 -0.13
N GLN A 238 -4.14 -4.75 -1.35
CA GLN A 238 -2.77 -5.18 -1.70
C GLN A 238 -1.73 -4.48 -0.83
N ARG A 239 -1.86 -3.15 -0.66
CA ARG A 239 -0.98 -2.36 0.19
C ARG A 239 -1.05 -2.79 1.64
N ASN A 240 -2.24 -3.00 2.17
CA ASN A 240 -2.42 -3.48 3.53
C ASN A 240 -1.71 -4.85 3.74
N ILE A 241 -1.87 -5.79 2.82
CA ILE A 241 -1.20 -7.09 2.87
C ILE A 241 0.32 -6.94 2.82
N ILE A 242 0.85 -6.03 1.99
CA ILE A 242 2.29 -5.84 1.79
C ILE A 242 2.94 -5.10 2.96
N PHE A 243 2.31 -4.04 3.47
CA PHE A 243 2.93 -3.13 4.43
C PHE A 243 2.50 -3.37 5.88
N ASN A 244 1.29 -3.91 6.11
CA ASN A 244 0.72 -4.09 7.45
C ASN A 244 0.65 -5.58 7.83
N ASN A 245 1.81 -6.19 8.03
CA ASN A 245 1.92 -7.59 8.40
C ASN A 245 3.14 -7.81 9.33
N PRO A 246 3.23 -8.92 10.08
CA PRO A 246 4.32 -9.14 11.04
C PRO A 246 5.60 -9.72 10.42
N TYR A 247 5.62 -10.00 9.12
CA TYR A 247 6.76 -10.66 8.47
C TYR A 247 7.92 -9.70 8.23
N GLN A 248 9.15 -10.19 8.42
CA GLN A 248 10.37 -9.42 8.16
C GLN A 248 10.64 -9.24 6.67
N TYR A 249 10.28 -10.22 5.84
CA TYR A 249 10.44 -10.15 4.39
C TYR A 249 9.10 -10.31 3.70
N VAL A 250 8.80 -9.42 2.77
CA VAL A 250 7.59 -9.52 1.94
C VAL A 250 7.98 -9.54 0.48
N PHE A 251 7.64 -10.62 -0.18
CA PHE A 251 7.79 -10.78 -1.63
C PHE A 251 6.44 -10.55 -2.29
N ALA A 252 6.31 -9.49 -3.05
CA ALA A 252 5.08 -9.19 -3.81
C ALA A 252 5.34 -9.36 -5.30
N SER A 253 4.57 -10.19 -5.99
CA SER A 253 4.71 -10.39 -7.44
C SER A 253 3.47 -10.00 -8.22
N GLY A 254 3.67 -9.38 -9.39
CA GLY A 254 2.58 -8.95 -10.25
C GLY A 254 3.01 -8.44 -11.61
N ARG A 255 2.33 -7.37 -12.05
CA ARG A 255 2.59 -6.65 -13.29
C ARG A 255 2.82 -5.16 -13.07
N ASP A 256 2.42 -4.66 -11.94
CA ASP A 256 2.42 -3.24 -11.55
C ASP A 256 2.76 -3.06 -10.06
N ILE A 257 3.42 -4.05 -9.46
CA ILE A 257 3.84 -3.98 -8.06
C ILE A 257 4.78 -2.79 -7.88
N ASN A 258 5.83 -2.69 -8.69
CA ASN A 258 6.87 -1.68 -8.57
C ASN A 258 6.40 -0.29 -9.01
N SER A 259 5.50 -0.24 -10.00
CA SER A 259 5.02 1.03 -10.59
C SER A 259 3.80 1.62 -9.90
N LYS A 260 2.97 0.81 -9.21
CA LYS A 260 1.70 1.27 -8.66
C LYS A 260 1.42 0.79 -7.24
N VAL A 261 1.60 -0.50 -6.95
CA VAL A 261 1.15 -1.10 -5.68
C VAL A 261 2.12 -0.78 -4.55
N ALA A 262 3.40 -1.12 -4.74
CA ALA A 262 4.48 -0.96 -3.76
C ALA A 262 5.61 -0.09 -4.34
N GLN A 263 5.27 1.17 -4.65
CA GLN A 263 6.22 2.15 -5.18
C GLN A 263 7.39 2.42 -4.22
N ASN A 264 7.18 2.20 -2.93
CA ASN A 264 8.17 2.34 -1.87
C ASN A 264 8.81 1.00 -1.46
N ALA A 265 8.75 -0.04 -2.33
CA ALA A 265 9.45 -1.29 -2.07
C ALA A 265 10.96 -1.06 -1.96
N ASP A 266 11.59 -1.70 -0.97
CA ASP A 266 13.02 -1.55 -0.68
C ASP A 266 13.90 -2.13 -1.81
N LEU A 267 13.41 -3.17 -2.47
CA LEU A 267 14.03 -3.76 -3.65
C LEU A 267 12.98 -3.98 -4.73
N LYS A 268 13.19 -3.34 -5.86
CA LYS A 268 12.35 -3.52 -7.05
C LYS A 268 13.07 -4.37 -8.07
N ILE A 269 12.44 -5.43 -8.50
CA ILE A 269 12.98 -6.39 -9.44
C ILE A 269 12.06 -6.50 -10.65
N TYR A 270 12.63 -6.47 -11.84
CA TYR A 270 11.96 -6.83 -13.09
C TYR A 270 12.58 -8.12 -13.62
N ILE A 271 11.80 -9.21 -13.64
CA ILE A 271 12.29 -10.51 -14.15
C ILE A 271 11.77 -10.71 -15.57
N ASP A 272 12.68 -10.95 -16.49
CA ASP A 272 12.35 -11.20 -17.90
C ASP A 272 13.11 -12.41 -18.47
N ALA A 273 12.60 -12.92 -19.58
CA ALA A 273 13.23 -13.89 -20.44
C ALA A 273 12.61 -13.78 -21.86
N PRO A 274 13.32 -14.18 -22.92
CA PRO A 274 12.78 -14.18 -24.27
C PRO A 274 11.45 -14.92 -24.39
N ILE A 275 10.56 -14.41 -25.22
CA ILE A 275 9.19 -14.94 -25.34
C ILE A 275 9.15 -16.44 -25.65
N LYS A 276 10.05 -16.94 -26.50
CA LYS A 276 10.16 -18.37 -26.85
C LYS A 276 10.46 -19.22 -25.60
N VAL A 277 11.35 -18.74 -24.73
CA VAL A 277 11.70 -19.42 -23.45
C VAL A 277 10.51 -19.44 -22.51
N ARG A 278 9.79 -18.32 -22.39
CA ARG A 278 8.61 -18.20 -21.52
C ARG A 278 7.44 -19.06 -22.01
N ALA A 279 7.22 -19.08 -23.33
CA ALA A 279 6.22 -19.93 -23.97
C ALA A 279 6.54 -21.42 -23.78
N HIS A 280 7.81 -21.81 -23.93
CA HIS A 280 8.23 -23.21 -23.70
C HIS A 280 8.00 -23.65 -22.25
N ARG A 281 8.37 -22.83 -21.27
CA ARG A 281 8.10 -23.10 -19.85
C ARG A 281 6.60 -23.27 -19.59
N ARG A 282 5.78 -22.40 -20.18
CA ARG A 282 4.33 -22.45 -20.04
C ARG A 282 3.73 -23.69 -20.72
N PHE A 283 4.26 -24.06 -21.87
CA PHE A 283 3.86 -25.28 -22.59
C PHE A 283 4.12 -26.52 -21.76
N LEU A 284 5.31 -26.65 -21.16
CA LEU A 284 5.65 -27.78 -20.28
C LEU A 284 4.75 -27.81 -19.03
N GLU A 285 4.43 -26.65 -18.46
CA GLU A 285 3.51 -26.55 -17.32
C GLU A 285 2.10 -27.05 -17.67
N LEU A 286 1.59 -26.69 -18.84
CA LEU A 286 0.27 -27.08 -19.32
C LEU A 286 0.20 -28.57 -19.69
N LYS A 287 1.26 -29.09 -20.32
CA LYS A 287 1.40 -30.54 -20.61
C LYS A 287 1.38 -31.39 -19.35
N LYS A 288 2.07 -30.95 -18.28
CA LYS A 288 2.02 -31.64 -16.98
C LYS A 288 0.63 -31.71 -16.36
N LYS A 289 -0.27 -30.81 -16.78
CA LYS A 289 -1.67 -30.78 -16.34
C LYS A 289 -2.61 -31.52 -17.31
N ASN A 290 -2.06 -32.38 -18.17
CA ASN A 290 -2.79 -33.15 -19.18
C ASN A 290 -3.67 -32.29 -20.11
N GLN A 291 -3.24 -31.04 -20.40
CA GLN A 291 -3.93 -30.19 -21.36
C GLN A 291 -3.41 -30.47 -22.76
N ASN A 292 -4.34 -30.85 -23.67
CA ASN A 292 -4.00 -31.03 -25.08
C ASN A 292 -3.91 -29.64 -25.76
N ILE A 293 -2.70 -29.08 -25.84
CA ILE A 293 -2.44 -27.76 -26.41
C ILE A 293 -1.12 -27.78 -27.19
N SER A 294 -1.07 -27.12 -28.30
CA SER A 294 0.17 -27.00 -29.12
C SER A 294 1.09 -25.91 -28.58
N TYR A 295 2.37 -26.03 -28.87
CA TYR A 295 3.35 -24.98 -28.52
C TYR A 295 3.02 -23.65 -29.22
N GLN A 296 2.52 -23.68 -30.46
CA GLN A 296 2.17 -22.49 -31.23
C GLN A 296 1.00 -21.72 -30.57
N GLU A 297 -0.01 -22.41 -30.09
CA GLU A 297 -1.11 -21.79 -29.36
C GLU A 297 -0.62 -21.16 -28.07
N VAL A 298 0.26 -21.82 -27.34
CA VAL A 298 0.85 -21.26 -26.11
C VAL A 298 1.69 -20.03 -26.42
N LEU A 299 2.51 -20.05 -27.47
CA LEU A 299 3.34 -18.92 -27.89
C LEU A 299 2.46 -17.71 -28.24
N LYS A 300 1.40 -17.93 -29.03
CA LYS A 300 0.42 -16.90 -29.40
C LYS A 300 -0.30 -16.33 -28.16
N SER A 301 -0.69 -17.20 -27.23
CA SER A 301 -1.33 -16.79 -25.97
C SER A 301 -0.39 -15.96 -25.10
N VAL A 302 0.88 -16.33 -24.97
CA VAL A 302 1.91 -15.57 -24.22
C VAL A 302 2.15 -14.21 -24.86
N ALA A 303 2.29 -14.15 -26.20
CA ALA A 303 2.48 -12.90 -26.93
C ALA A 303 1.31 -11.94 -26.75
N ASN A 304 0.08 -12.42 -26.90
CA ASN A 304 -1.12 -11.63 -26.73
C ASN A 304 -1.24 -11.11 -25.28
N ARG A 305 -0.92 -11.95 -24.29
CA ARG A 305 -0.94 -11.54 -22.91
C ARG A 305 0.09 -10.44 -22.61
N ASP A 306 1.30 -10.56 -23.12
CA ASP A 306 2.34 -9.54 -22.98
C ASP A 306 1.94 -8.22 -23.62
N TYR A 307 1.34 -8.29 -24.81
CA TYR A 307 0.80 -7.11 -25.49
C TYR A 307 -0.25 -6.42 -24.61
N LEU A 308 -1.26 -7.15 -24.14
CA LEU A 308 -2.31 -6.61 -23.27
C LEU A 308 -1.77 -6.03 -21.96
N ASP A 309 -0.80 -6.70 -21.32
CA ASP A 309 -0.23 -6.22 -20.06
C ASP A 309 0.60 -4.93 -20.26
N LYS A 310 1.25 -4.75 -21.42
CA LYS A 310 2.08 -3.58 -21.75
C LYS A 310 1.29 -2.39 -22.27
N THR A 311 0.19 -2.64 -23.03
CA THR A 311 -0.56 -1.60 -23.73
C THR A 311 -1.81 -1.11 -23.00
N ARG A 312 -2.19 -1.77 -21.88
CA ARG A 312 -3.35 -1.31 -21.11
C ARG A 312 -3.13 0.09 -20.57
N SER A 313 -4.17 0.94 -20.67
CA SER A 313 -4.16 2.32 -20.21
C SER A 313 -3.90 2.44 -18.70
N ASN A 314 -4.42 1.47 -17.91
CA ASN A 314 -4.32 1.49 -16.46
C ASN A 314 -3.24 0.52 -15.96
N SER A 315 -2.23 1.06 -15.29
CA SER A 315 -1.12 0.29 -14.68
C SER A 315 -0.45 -0.67 -15.67
N PRO A 316 0.11 -0.19 -16.80
CA PRO A 316 0.80 -1.04 -17.75
C PRO A 316 2.00 -1.75 -17.10
N LEU A 317 2.36 -2.90 -17.63
CA LEU A 317 3.58 -3.59 -17.24
C LEU A 317 4.79 -2.80 -17.75
N ILE A 318 5.47 -2.11 -16.85
CA ILE A 318 6.68 -1.33 -17.15
C ILE A 318 7.82 -1.75 -16.21
N LYS A 319 9.04 -1.66 -16.70
CA LYS A 319 10.24 -1.70 -15.87
C LYS A 319 10.48 -0.29 -15.33
N THR A 320 10.35 -0.07 -14.03
CA THR A 320 10.66 1.23 -13.43
C THR A 320 12.16 1.53 -13.49
N LYS A 321 12.54 2.81 -13.47
CA LYS A 321 13.96 3.23 -13.58
C LYS A 321 14.82 2.63 -12.48
N ASP A 322 14.29 2.48 -11.30
CA ASP A 322 14.91 1.94 -10.08
C ASP A 322 14.80 0.40 -9.95
N SER A 323 14.17 -0.27 -10.92
CA SER A 323 14.08 -1.74 -10.92
C SER A 323 15.35 -2.40 -11.45
N VAL A 324 15.86 -3.36 -10.68
CA VAL A 324 16.94 -4.26 -11.12
C VAL A 324 16.38 -5.25 -12.15
N LEU A 325 16.95 -5.26 -13.35
CA LEU A 325 16.60 -6.24 -14.38
C LEU A 325 17.30 -7.57 -14.10
N ILE A 326 16.53 -8.65 -14.03
CA ILE A 326 17.04 -10.01 -13.95
C ILE A 326 16.63 -10.77 -15.20
N ASN A 327 17.59 -11.02 -16.07
CA ASN A 327 17.42 -11.96 -17.18
C ASN A 327 17.42 -13.40 -16.63
N ASN A 328 16.30 -14.09 -16.81
CA ASN A 328 16.09 -15.46 -16.31
C ASN A 328 16.21 -16.51 -17.41
N THR A 329 16.88 -16.20 -18.53
CA THR A 329 17.16 -17.14 -19.62
C THR A 329 18.18 -18.17 -19.16
N GLY A 330 17.91 -19.46 -19.40
CA GLY A 330 18.84 -20.56 -19.08
C GLY A 330 19.12 -20.74 -17.57
N ARG A 331 18.45 -20.01 -16.69
CA ARG A 331 18.66 -20.09 -15.24
C ARG A 331 17.64 -20.99 -14.57
N ASN A 332 18.09 -21.76 -13.59
CA ASN A 332 17.21 -22.44 -12.67
C ASN A 332 16.72 -21.48 -11.56
N ILE A 333 15.70 -21.87 -10.84
CA ILE A 333 15.07 -21.07 -9.77
C ILE A 333 16.10 -20.70 -8.69
N ARG A 334 16.97 -21.64 -8.29
CA ARG A 334 17.99 -21.45 -7.25
C ARG A 334 19.02 -20.38 -7.66
N SER A 335 19.54 -20.44 -8.88
CA SER A 335 20.53 -19.44 -9.34
C SER A 335 19.94 -18.03 -9.48
N THR A 336 18.67 -17.93 -9.88
CA THR A 336 17.96 -16.65 -9.92
C THR A 336 17.75 -16.10 -8.50
N PHE A 337 17.35 -16.93 -7.56
CA PHE A 337 17.19 -16.55 -6.17
C PHE A 337 18.51 -16.07 -5.53
N VAL A 338 19.63 -16.77 -5.77
CA VAL A 338 20.95 -16.34 -5.26
C VAL A 338 21.30 -14.93 -5.72
N LYS A 339 20.98 -14.58 -6.98
CA LYS A 339 21.15 -13.21 -7.48
C LYS A 339 20.29 -12.21 -6.68
N ILE A 340 19.01 -12.53 -6.47
CA ILE A 340 18.10 -11.69 -5.71
C ILE A 340 18.59 -11.53 -4.25
N GLN A 341 19.06 -12.61 -3.64
CA GLN A 341 19.58 -12.60 -2.28
C GLN A 341 20.78 -11.65 -2.10
N LYS A 342 21.65 -11.52 -3.10
CA LYS A 342 22.74 -10.53 -3.08
C LYS A 342 22.20 -9.09 -3.00
N PHE A 343 21.11 -8.78 -3.72
CA PHE A 343 20.47 -7.46 -3.65
C PHE A 343 19.76 -7.25 -2.32
N ILE A 344 19.09 -8.27 -1.79
CA ILE A 344 18.45 -8.19 -0.47
C ILE A 344 19.50 -7.85 0.60
N ARG A 345 20.67 -8.54 0.59
CA ARG A 345 21.76 -8.24 1.55
C ARG A 345 22.26 -6.81 1.42
N LYS A 346 22.39 -6.27 0.19
CA LYS A 346 22.77 -4.86 -0.02
C LYS A 346 21.74 -3.87 0.53
N VAL A 347 20.45 -4.20 0.43
CA VAL A 347 19.37 -3.39 1.01
C VAL A 347 19.43 -3.47 2.54
N GLN A 348 19.63 -4.66 3.08
CA GLN A 348 19.81 -4.86 4.51
C GLN A 348 20.96 -4.00 5.07
N SER A 349 22.16 -4.08 4.48
CA SER A 349 23.34 -3.34 4.94
C SER A 349 23.21 -1.81 4.83
N LYS A 350 22.21 -1.30 4.10
CA LYS A 350 21.88 0.13 4.03
C LYS A 350 20.80 0.56 5.02
N LYS A 351 20.00 -0.40 5.51
CA LYS A 351 18.88 -0.14 6.45
C LYS A 351 19.30 -0.33 7.92
N TYR A 352 20.43 -0.98 8.14
CA TYR A 352 21.05 -1.23 9.45
C TYR A 352 22.45 -0.61 9.50
#